data_6c569e70a6dd94d16473f04d2ef49d93
#
_entry.id   6c569e70a6dd94d16473f04d2ef49d93
#
_cell.length_a   1.000
_cell.length_b   1.000
_cell.length_c   1.000
_cell.angle_alpha   90.00
_cell.angle_beta   90.00
_cell.angle_gamma   90.00
#
_symmetry.space_group_name_H-M   'P 1'
#
loop_
_entity.id
_entity.type
_entity.pdbx_description
1 polymer ?
#
loop_
_entity_poly.entity_id
_entity_poly.type
_entity_poly.pdbx_seq_one_letter_code
_entity_poly.pdbx_strand_id
1 'polypeptide(L)'
;MKKTAPTAAATSAAPLFANFRQAMTWVHTWFGLALGFVLMVCFYFGALSVFDREIDRWAIPATRFAPQPMPSFDRVLRPAFEALEPDEADYALNMPTLHDASQGPMTPRTELPADEYWAYTTHRDPVLRMGAGFAVPHPKDPQGHNHIHGQTTIDPRSGQPVPEGALKIGSDWFYPLHYSLNWHWHNAGYWIVGLAGMAMALALLTGIVMHRKVFREFFTFRPAAKLVQRSALDLHNMTGVLALPFHLFFALTGVLIFAGWMYFPVSQTVLHPLHERHEARQAQATGLPHQRAGVPAPLASVDAMMAEARRRWAARGMPGEVGFLTLHHVGDANGYVSLYRAGSDRVALVGQGIHFQASSGQVLREDPPPGTIAATHEFLTGLHLQHFRHWLLRWLYVIGGLMGCTCIATGFLFFVEKRKKQHAKTGSSGARIVDALATACVTGMVAASFAILVANRLLPADLHLAGWDKGDWEKALFWAAWAASACHAIARNAPVAQGRISPAWREQCQAIAALGLAAALLNWITTGEHLIKTLFTHTYWPVAGVDLSLLAAAAIAACAARRLRQRAAAQTPAPARKAAHA
;
A
#
# COMPACT_ATOMS: atom_id res chain seq x y z
N MET A 1 -20.93 -61.42 48.03
CA MET A 1 -21.61 -60.36 47.29
C MET A 1 -20.69 -59.15 47.21
N LYS A 2 -20.02 -58.96 46.06
CA LYS A 2 -19.18 -57.78 45.79
C LYS A 2 -20.09 -56.77 45.09
N LYS A 3 -20.28 -55.59 45.73
CA LYS A 3 -20.93 -54.43 45.13
C LYS A 3 -19.97 -53.83 44.11
N THR A 4 -20.33 -53.87 42.84
CA THR A 4 -19.70 -53.08 41.78
C THR A 4 -20.11 -51.64 41.88
N ALA A 5 -19.12 -50.72 41.97
CA ALA A 5 -19.31 -49.29 41.94
C ALA A 5 -19.79 -48.83 40.52
N PRO A 6 -20.67 -47.84 40.40
CA PRO A 6 -21.10 -47.35 39.11
C PRO A 6 -19.95 -46.56 38.43
N THR A 7 -19.61 -46.98 37.21
CA THR A 7 -18.72 -46.27 36.28
C THR A 7 -19.29 -44.85 36.04
N ALA A 8 -18.52 -43.83 36.34
CA ALA A 8 -18.84 -42.44 36.01
C ALA A 8 -18.93 -42.32 34.48
N ALA A 9 -20.12 -42.00 33.99
CA ALA A 9 -20.33 -41.67 32.59
C ALA A 9 -19.53 -40.39 32.28
N ALA A 10 -18.59 -40.51 31.35
CA ALA A 10 -17.87 -39.37 30.78
C ALA A 10 -18.91 -38.44 30.14
N THR A 11 -19.15 -37.29 30.75
CA THR A 11 -19.94 -36.22 30.13
C THR A 11 -19.20 -35.73 28.89
N SER A 12 -19.61 -36.21 27.71
CA SER A 12 -19.14 -35.64 26.45
C SER A 12 -19.53 -34.18 26.42
N ALA A 13 -18.55 -33.28 26.37
CA ALA A 13 -18.80 -31.86 26.22
C ALA A 13 -19.71 -31.64 24.99
N ALA A 14 -20.82 -30.96 25.18
CA ALA A 14 -21.73 -30.64 24.08
C ALA A 14 -20.94 -29.89 22.99
N PRO A 15 -21.14 -30.20 21.71
CA PRO A 15 -20.40 -29.56 20.63
C PRO A 15 -20.66 -28.06 20.66
N LEU A 16 -19.61 -27.23 20.54
CA LEU A 16 -19.64 -25.77 20.55
C LEU A 16 -20.62 -25.19 19.50
N PHE A 17 -20.90 -25.93 18.44
CA PHE A 17 -21.81 -25.56 17.35
C PHE A 17 -22.74 -26.72 17.00
N ALA A 18 -24.02 -26.41 16.83
CA ALA A 18 -25.03 -27.42 16.47
C ALA A 18 -24.87 -27.97 15.02
N ASN A 19 -24.22 -27.21 14.15
CA ASN A 19 -23.92 -27.64 12.77
C ASN A 19 -22.78 -26.82 12.15
N PHE A 20 -22.19 -27.35 11.07
CA PHE A 20 -21.10 -26.74 10.33
C PHE A 20 -21.39 -25.30 9.87
N ARG A 21 -22.60 -25.02 9.43
CA ARG A 21 -22.99 -23.66 8.98
C ARG A 21 -22.94 -22.64 10.13
N GLN A 22 -23.30 -23.02 11.33
CA GLN A 22 -23.18 -22.13 12.50
C GLN A 22 -21.72 -21.84 12.83
N ALA A 23 -20.84 -22.85 12.74
CA ALA A 23 -19.40 -22.68 12.89
C ALA A 23 -18.87 -21.69 11.84
N MET A 24 -19.21 -21.87 10.56
CA MET A 24 -18.78 -20.95 9.49
C MET A 24 -19.31 -19.52 9.69
N THR A 25 -20.56 -19.38 10.15
CA THR A 25 -21.15 -18.06 10.48
C THR A 25 -20.39 -17.39 11.64
N TRP A 26 -20.00 -18.16 12.63
CA TRP A 26 -19.21 -17.65 13.74
C TRP A 26 -17.82 -17.19 13.28
N VAL A 27 -17.11 -18.02 12.53
CA VAL A 27 -15.79 -17.71 11.96
C VAL A 27 -15.88 -16.44 11.10
N HIS A 28 -16.78 -16.39 10.13
CA HIS A 28 -16.98 -15.23 9.26
C HIS A 28 -17.24 -13.94 10.06
N THR A 29 -18.10 -14.02 11.07
CA THR A 29 -18.48 -12.84 11.87
C THR A 29 -17.30 -12.32 12.69
N TRP A 30 -16.60 -13.20 13.39
CA TRP A 30 -15.54 -12.76 14.33
C TRP A 30 -14.23 -12.42 13.64
N PHE A 31 -13.81 -13.21 12.64
CA PHE A 31 -12.63 -12.87 11.84
C PHE A 31 -12.89 -11.61 11.00
N GLY A 32 -14.08 -11.52 10.38
CA GLY A 32 -14.49 -10.33 9.65
C GLY A 32 -14.60 -9.08 10.52
N LEU A 33 -14.96 -9.21 11.80
CA LEU A 33 -15.00 -8.09 12.74
C LEU A 33 -13.61 -7.72 13.25
N ALA A 34 -12.82 -8.70 13.72
CA ALA A 34 -11.52 -8.43 14.34
C ALA A 34 -10.50 -7.89 13.34
N LEU A 35 -10.37 -8.51 12.17
CA LEU A 35 -9.41 -8.12 11.15
C LEU A 35 -9.99 -7.23 10.05
N GLY A 36 -11.31 -7.06 10.02
CA GLY A 36 -12.00 -6.18 9.06
C GLY A 36 -11.56 -4.72 9.14
N PHE A 37 -11.13 -4.24 10.32
CA PHE A 37 -10.59 -2.88 10.46
C PHE A 37 -9.25 -2.74 9.74
N VAL A 38 -8.37 -3.73 9.85
CA VAL A 38 -7.10 -3.77 9.11
C VAL A 38 -7.38 -3.91 7.61
N LEU A 39 -8.27 -4.83 7.23
CA LEU A 39 -8.66 -5.01 5.83
C LEU A 39 -9.27 -3.75 5.22
N MET A 40 -10.02 -2.96 6.00
CA MET A 40 -10.57 -1.69 5.53
C MET A 40 -9.45 -0.72 5.15
N VAL A 41 -8.40 -0.63 5.97
CA VAL A 41 -7.19 0.17 5.69
C VAL A 41 -6.50 -0.35 4.42
N CYS A 42 -6.26 -1.67 4.36
CA CYS A 42 -5.61 -2.28 3.19
C CYS A 42 -6.39 -2.05 1.90
N PHE A 43 -7.71 -2.25 1.89
CA PHE A 43 -8.53 -2.03 0.69
C PHE A 43 -8.59 -0.57 0.25
N TYR A 44 -8.73 0.34 1.20
CA TYR A 44 -8.81 1.76 0.90
C TYR A 44 -7.49 2.28 0.33
N PHE A 45 -6.39 2.04 1.03
CA PHE A 45 -5.08 2.49 0.56
C PHE A 45 -4.60 1.69 -0.64
N GLY A 46 -4.96 0.41 -0.77
CA GLY A 46 -4.74 -0.36 -2.00
C GLY A 46 -5.46 0.22 -3.21
N ALA A 47 -6.70 0.71 -3.04
CA ALA A 47 -7.41 1.40 -4.11
C ALA A 47 -6.77 2.75 -4.48
N LEU A 48 -6.24 3.50 -3.51
CA LEU A 48 -5.50 4.74 -3.76
C LEU A 48 -4.15 4.47 -4.43
N SER A 49 -3.46 3.39 -4.04
CA SER A 49 -2.14 3.02 -4.58
C SER A 49 -2.15 2.68 -6.07
N VAL A 50 -3.31 2.37 -6.65
CA VAL A 50 -3.46 2.23 -8.11
C VAL A 50 -3.04 3.52 -8.84
N PHE A 51 -3.23 4.67 -8.19
CA PHE A 51 -2.92 6.00 -8.70
C PHE A 51 -1.93 6.76 -7.81
N ASP A 52 -1.02 6.03 -7.15
CA ASP A 52 0.00 6.59 -6.25
C ASP A 52 0.84 7.69 -6.90
N ARG A 53 1.29 7.45 -8.13
CA ARG A 53 2.13 8.39 -8.90
C ARG A 53 1.36 9.64 -9.34
N GLU A 54 0.08 9.49 -9.61
CA GLU A 54 -0.80 10.61 -9.92
C GLU A 54 -1.06 11.48 -8.68
N ILE A 55 -1.17 10.86 -7.49
CA ILE A 55 -1.27 11.57 -6.21
C ILE A 55 0.04 12.30 -5.89
N ASP A 56 1.20 11.67 -6.13
CA ASP A 56 2.50 12.32 -5.96
C ASP A 56 2.65 13.57 -6.85
N ARG A 57 2.24 13.48 -8.12
CA ARG A 57 2.25 14.63 -9.04
C ARG A 57 1.32 15.75 -8.59
N TRP A 58 0.19 15.41 -7.99
CA TRP A 58 -0.69 16.40 -7.39
C TRP A 58 -0.01 17.07 -6.18
N ALA A 59 0.65 16.27 -5.32
CA ALA A 59 1.29 16.75 -4.10
C ALA A 59 2.54 17.60 -4.36
N ILE A 60 3.32 17.27 -5.41
CA ILE A 60 4.60 17.93 -5.73
C ILE A 60 4.52 18.62 -7.10
N PRO A 61 4.16 19.93 -7.15
CA PRO A 61 3.99 20.67 -8.41
C PRO A 61 5.21 20.63 -9.32
N ALA A 62 6.43 20.60 -8.77
CA ALA A 62 7.68 20.50 -9.53
C ALA A 62 7.76 19.25 -10.41
N THR A 63 6.95 18.21 -10.15
CA THR A 63 6.93 16.95 -10.91
C THR A 63 5.84 16.89 -11.99
N ARG A 64 5.14 17.98 -12.27
CA ARG A 64 3.99 18.04 -13.18
C ARG A 64 4.41 18.15 -14.65
N PHE A 65 5.27 17.25 -15.10
CA PHE A 65 5.68 17.12 -16.50
C PHE A 65 5.42 15.68 -17.01
N ALA A 66 5.60 15.46 -18.30
CA ALA A 66 5.35 14.15 -18.88
C ALA A 66 6.39 13.12 -18.39
N PRO A 67 5.98 11.85 -18.11
CA PRO A 67 6.92 10.78 -17.83
C PRO A 67 7.99 10.66 -18.90
N GLN A 68 9.23 10.43 -18.48
CA GLN A 68 10.39 10.28 -19.37
C GLN A 68 10.87 8.83 -19.38
N PRO A 69 11.50 8.35 -20.46
CA PRO A 69 12.28 7.11 -20.41
C PRO A 69 13.50 7.28 -19.51
N MET A 70 14.23 6.19 -19.24
CA MET A 70 15.52 6.24 -18.55
C MET A 70 16.44 7.23 -19.27
N PRO A 71 16.96 8.26 -18.57
CA PRO A 71 17.84 9.25 -19.20
C PRO A 71 19.21 8.65 -19.55
N SER A 72 20.03 9.42 -20.26
CA SER A 72 21.42 9.06 -20.52
C SER A 72 22.16 8.81 -19.21
N PHE A 73 22.72 7.62 -19.05
CA PHE A 73 23.55 7.31 -17.90
C PHE A 73 24.81 8.19 -17.88
N ASP A 74 25.52 8.24 -19.00
CA ASP A 74 26.84 8.88 -19.07
C ASP A 74 26.77 10.40 -18.85
N ARG A 75 25.66 11.06 -19.26
CA ARG A 75 25.49 12.51 -19.15
C ARG A 75 24.69 12.97 -17.94
N VAL A 76 23.72 12.19 -17.51
CA VAL A 76 22.74 12.61 -16.48
C VAL A 76 22.91 11.82 -15.20
N LEU A 77 22.93 10.48 -15.28
CA LEU A 77 22.93 9.64 -14.08
C LEU A 77 24.32 9.56 -13.44
N ARG A 78 25.39 9.45 -14.20
CA ARG A 78 26.75 9.33 -13.66
C ARG A 78 27.10 10.50 -12.73
N PRO A 79 26.95 11.78 -13.12
CA PRO A 79 27.21 12.89 -12.20
C PRO A 79 26.30 12.89 -10.97
N ALA A 80 25.04 12.46 -11.14
CA ALA A 80 24.11 12.38 -10.02
C ALA A 80 24.47 11.26 -9.04
N PHE A 81 24.98 10.11 -9.52
CA PHE A 81 25.50 9.04 -8.66
C PHE A 81 26.79 9.43 -7.93
N GLU A 82 27.69 10.12 -8.64
CA GLU A 82 28.96 10.60 -8.05
C GLU A 82 28.74 11.67 -6.96
N ALA A 83 27.62 12.39 -7.02
CA ALA A 83 27.22 13.37 -6.02
C ALA A 83 26.37 12.77 -4.87
N LEU A 84 26.01 11.49 -4.95
CA LEU A 84 25.16 10.86 -3.93
C LEU A 84 25.98 10.45 -2.71
N GLU A 85 25.47 10.77 -1.54
CA GLU A 85 26.05 10.40 -0.25
C GLU A 85 25.15 9.37 0.48
N PRO A 86 25.69 8.60 1.44
CA PRO A 86 24.90 7.77 2.32
C PRO A 86 23.83 8.57 3.06
N ASP A 87 22.65 8.04 3.21
CA ASP A 87 21.59 8.66 4.00
C ASP A 87 22.05 8.80 5.46
N GLU A 88 21.82 9.96 6.07
CA GLU A 88 22.24 10.22 7.45
C GLU A 88 21.55 9.28 8.44
N ALA A 89 20.26 9.02 8.22
CA ALA A 89 19.46 8.13 9.04
C ALA A 89 19.91 6.68 8.92
N ASP A 90 20.23 6.21 7.71
CA ASP A 90 20.72 4.85 7.48
C ASP A 90 22.12 4.66 8.08
N TYR A 91 22.99 5.64 7.91
CA TYR A 91 24.30 5.65 8.53
C TYR A 91 24.21 5.59 10.07
N ALA A 92 23.40 6.45 10.67
CA ALA A 92 23.25 6.51 12.13
C ALA A 92 22.67 5.22 12.72
N LEU A 93 21.75 4.57 11.99
CA LEU A 93 21.10 3.35 12.43
C LEU A 93 21.98 2.11 12.27
N ASN A 94 22.63 1.94 11.13
CA ASN A 94 23.25 0.69 10.73
C ASN A 94 24.77 0.67 10.96
N MET A 95 25.48 1.81 10.81
CA MET A 95 26.92 1.86 10.99
C MET A 95 27.41 1.31 12.34
N PRO A 96 26.76 1.59 13.48
CA PRO A 96 27.19 1.04 14.77
C PRO A 96 27.15 -0.49 14.86
N THR A 97 26.30 -1.13 14.05
CA THR A 97 26.16 -2.59 14.02
C THR A 97 27.05 -3.25 12.98
N LEU A 98 27.36 -2.53 11.90
CA LEU A 98 28.20 -3.02 10.80
C LEU A 98 29.70 -2.79 11.07
N HIS A 99 30.04 -1.74 11.81
CA HIS A 99 31.43 -1.41 12.12
C HIS A 99 31.99 -2.27 13.25
N ASP A 100 33.18 -2.80 13.05
CA ASP A 100 33.91 -3.51 14.10
C ASP A 100 34.87 -2.52 14.84
N ALA A 101 34.57 -2.32 16.12
CA ALA A 101 35.37 -1.40 16.98
C ALA A 101 36.86 -1.74 17.04
N SER A 102 37.28 -2.97 16.70
CA SER A 102 38.69 -3.37 16.61
C SER A 102 39.44 -2.69 15.47
N GLN A 103 38.73 -2.09 14.50
CA GLN A 103 39.29 -1.39 13.35
C GLN A 103 39.62 0.10 13.61
N GLY A 104 39.34 0.61 14.81
CA GLY A 104 39.52 2.01 15.15
C GLY A 104 38.24 2.84 15.05
N PRO A 105 38.35 4.17 14.87
CA PRO A 105 37.17 5.02 14.77
C PRO A 105 36.36 4.72 13.52
N MET A 106 35.02 4.94 13.60
CA MET A 106 34.14 4.79 12.44
C MET A 106 34.56 5.70 11.29
N THR A 107 34.53 5.17 10.08
CA THR A 107 34.78 5.94 8.86
C THR A 107 33.70 7.01 8.69
N PRO A 108 34.04 8.27 8.43
CA PRO A 108 33.06 9.30 8.14
C PRO A 108 32.10 8.90 7.01
N ARG A 109 30.83 9.27 7.12
CA ARG A 109 29.77 8.93 6.15
C ARG A 109 30.17 9.24 4.70
N THR A 110 30.78 10.40 4.48
CA THR A 110 31.17 10.89 3.16
C THR A 110 32.42 10.22 2.56
N GLU A 111 33.09 9.39 3.34
CA GLU A 111 34.31 8.67 2.89
C GLU A 111 34.02 7.21 2.52
N LEU A 112 32.76 6.75 2.66
CA LEU A 112 32.41 5.40 2.29
C LEU A 112 32.42 5.22 0.76
N PRO A 113 33.13 4.21 0.22
CA PRO A 113 33.18 3.97 -1.21
C PRO A 113 31.86 3.41 -1.73
N ALA A 114 31.35 3.95 -2.82
CA ALA A 114 30.20 3.35 -3.52
C ALA A 114 30.62 2.02 -4.15
N ASP A 115 29.81 0.98 -3.93
CA ASP A 115 29.98 -0.34 -4.52
C ASP A 115 28.87 -0.69 -5.50
N GLU A 116 27.67 -0.19 -5.25
CA GLU A 116 26.49 -0.45 -6.05
C GLU A 116 25.75 0.84 -6.41
N TYR A 117 25.27 0.92 -7.65
CA TYR A 117 24.32 1.95 -8.09
C TYR A 117 23.05 1.30 -8.62
N TRP A 118 21.92 1.96 -8.43
CA TRP A 118 20.65 1.55 -9.05
C TRP A 118 19.81 2.76 -9.46
N ALA A 119 19.09 2.63 -10.57
CA ALA A 119 18.14 3.62 -11.04
C ALA A 119 16.88 2.94 -11.56
N TYR A 120 15.73 3.51 -11.25
CA TYR A 120 14.44 2.90 -11.52
C TYR A 120 13.44 3.91 -12.05
N THR A 121 12.69 3.54 -13.10
CA THR A 121 11.55 4.27 -13.62
C THR A 121 10.39 3.33 -13.98
N THR A 122 9.17 3.76 -13.70
CA THR A 122 7.97 3.03 -14.13
C THR A 122 7.47 3.45 -15.50
N HIS A 123 8.04 4.48 -16.11
CA HIS A 123 7.50 5.19 -17.28
C HIS A 123 6.07 5.75 -17.08
N ARG A 124 5.54 5.72 -15.86
CA ARG A 124 4.33 6.41 -15.41
C ARG A 124 4.66 7.61 -14.54
N ASP A 125 5.79 7.52 -13.85
CA ASP A 125 6.32 8.54 -12.97
C ASP A 125 7.18 9.52 -13.79
N PRO A 126 6.98 10.82 -13.68
CA PRO A 126 7.83 11.81 -14.37
C PRO A 126 9.24 11.87 -13.78
N VAL A 127 9.42 11.45 -12.52
CA VAL A 127 10.70 11.48 -11.82
C VAL A 127 11.39 10.12 -11.85
N LEU A 128 12.70 10.11 -11.64
CA LEU A 128 13.52 8.92 -11.54
C LEU A 128 13.97 8.73 -10.09
N ARG A 129 13.82 7.52 -9.58
CA ARG A 129 14.44 7.11 -8.30
C ARG A 129 15.79 6.50 -8.55
N MET A 130 16.79 6.89 -7.77
CA MET A 130 18.12 6.34 -7.83
C MET A 130 18.72 6.21 -6.44
N GLY A 131 19.70 5.32 -6.29
CA GLY A 131 20.40 5.12 -5.04
C GLY A 131 21.74 4.42 -5.23
N ALA A 132 22.52 4.43 -4.16
CA ALA A 132 23.81 3.77 -4.07
C ALA A 132 23.91 2.93 -2.80
N GLY A 133 24.60 1.80 -2.89
CA GLY A 133 25.11 1.05 -1.76
C GLY A 133 26.58 1.41 -1.52
N PHE A 134 26.88 1.87 -0.32
CA PHE A 134 28.23 2.25 0.10
C PHE A 134 28.80 1.15 0.97
N ALA A 135 29.90 0.55 0.54
CA ALA A 135 30.51 -0.57 1.23
C ALA A 135 31.08 -0.15 2.60
N VAL A 136 30.72 -0.88 3.65
CA VAL A 136 31.29 -0.73 4.99
C VAL A 136 32.42 -1.75 5.13
N PRO A 137 33.68 -1.34 5.27
CA PRO A 137 34.80 -2.27 5.48
C PRO A 137 34.60 -3.07 6.77
N HIS A 138 34.65 -4.40 6.68
CA HIS A 138 34.48 -5.28 7.84
C HIS A 138 35.37 -6.52 7.73
N PRO A 139 36.15 -6.91 8.80
CA PRO A 139 37.08 -8.03 8.74
C PRO A 139 36.46 -9.38 8.47
N LYS A 140 35.19 -9.56 8.91
CA LYS A 140 34.42 -10.80 8.70
C LYS A 140 33.68 -10.79 7.37
N ASP A 141 33.68 -9.67 6.67
CA ASP A 141 33.09 -9.50 5.35
C ASP A 141 34.07 -8.74 4.43
N PRO A 142 35.23 -9.33 4.12
CA PRO A 142 36.23 -8.69 3.26
C PRO A 142 35.74 -8.49 1.82
N GLN A 143 34.53 -9.03 1.49
CA GLN A 143 33.93 -8.96 0.17
C GLN A 143 32.97 -7.77 0.01
N GLY A 144 32.68 -7.05 1.12
CA GLY A 144 31.90 -5.82 1.09
C GLY A 144 30.41 -6.01 0.87
N HIS A 145 29.80 -7.05 1.47
CA HIS A 145 28.34 -7.24 1.41
C HIS A 145 27.57 -6.32 2.37
N ASN A 146 28.29 -5.72 3.34
CA ASN A 146 27.70 -4.78 4.27
C ASN A 146 27.64 -3.38 3.64
N HIS A 147 26.43 -2.91 3.35
CA HIS A 147 26.21 -1.60 2.74
C HIS A 147 25.39 -0.68 3.64
N ILE A 148 25.72 0.61 3.57
CA ILE A 148 24.86 1.72 3.95
C ILE A 148 24.32 2.33 2.67
N HIS A 149 23.05 2.68 2.63
CA HIS A 149 22.40 3.14 1.41
C HIS A 149 22.24 4.66 1.42
N GLY A 150 22.30 5.24 0.23
CA GLY A 150 21.84 6.58 -0.05
C GLY A 150 20.88 6.55 -1.23
N GLN A 151 19.82 7.33 -1.17
CA GLN A 151 18.85 7.37 -2.23
C GLN A 151 18.32 8.77 -2.47
N THR A 152 17.96 9.06 -3.71
CA THR A 152 17.34 10.33 -4.07
C THR A 152 16.37 10.16 -5.23
N THR A 153 15.56 11.19 -5.44
CA THR A 153 14.68 11.29 -6.60
C THR A 153 15.09 12.48 -7.43
N ILE A 154 15.32 12.28 -8.72
CA ILE A 154 15.78 13.33 -9.62
C ILE A 154 14.76 13.63 -10.73
N ASP A 155 14.86 14.83 -11.27
CA ASP A 155 14.28 15.16 -12.57
C ASP A 155 15.15 14.55 -13.66
N PRO A 156 14.65 13.56 -14.45
CA PRO A 156 15.45 12.86 -15.45
C PRO A 156 15.87 13.76 -16.63
N ARG A 157 15.33 14.95 -16.75
CA ARG A 157 15.68 15.92 -17.82
C ARG A 157 16.94 16.69 -17.48
N SER A 158 17.16 16.99 -16.20
CA SER A 158 18.26 17.82 -15.71
C SER A 158 19.28 17.06 -14.85
N GLY A 159 18.90 15.92 -14.28
CA GLY A 159 19.68 15.21 -13.27
C GLY A 159 19.62 15.84 -11.87
N GLN A 160 18.89 16.94 -11.71
CA GLN A 160 18.80 17.64 -10.43
C GLN A 160 17.84 16.91 -9.47
N PRO A 161 18.17 16.86 -8.18
CA PRO A 161 17.25 16.32 -7.18
C PRO A 161 15.91 17.05 -7.21
N VAL A 162 14.82 16.31 -7.06
CA VAL A 162 13.52 16.88 -6.71
C VAL A 162 13.64 17.45 -5.30
N PRO A 163 13.03 18.62 -5.00
CA PRO A 163 13.20 19.28 -3.72
C PRO A 163 13.05 18.31 -2.55
N GLU A 164 14.03 18.31 -1.67
CA GLU A 164 14.04 17.52 -0.45
C GLU A 164 12.87 17.93 0.47
N GLY A 165 12.44 17.01 1.34
CA GLY A 165 11.31 17.24 2.25
C GLY A 165 9.93 17.16 1.60
N ALA A 166 9.85 17.03 0.28
CA ALA A 166 8.58 16.84 -0.41
C ALA A 166 8.09 15.39 -0.25
N LEU A 167 7.14 15.15 0.66
CA LEU A 167 6.54 13.84 0.84
C LEU A 167 5.79 13.41 -0.42
N LYS A 168 6.14 12.28 -0.98
CA LYS A 168 5.37 11.60 -2.02
C LYS A 168 4.20 10.88 -1.35
N ILE A 169 3.09 11.62 -1.19
CA ILE A 169 1.92 11.16 -0.41
C ILE A 169 1.35 9.86 -0.95
N GLY A 170 1.33 9.67 -2.26
CA GLY A 170 0.85 8.44 -2.90
C GLY A 170 1.77 7.26 -2.65
N SER A 171 3.02 7.37 -3.11
CA SER A 171 3.95 6.23 -3.14
C SER A 171 4.69 5.98 -1.84
N ASP A 172 5.00 7.02 -1.06
CA ASP A 172 5.82 6.88 0.14
C ASP A 172 4.98 6.95 1.44
N TRP A 173 3.67 7.26 1.32
CA TRP A 173 2.78 7.30 2.47
C TRP A 173 1.54 6.39 2.32
N PHE A 174 0.70 6.58 1.28
CA PHE A 174 -0.52 5.78 1.11
C PHE A 174 -0.22 4.34 0.71
N TYR A 175 0.72 4.12 -0.20
CA TYR A 175 1.07 2.78 -0.63
C TYR A 175 1.64 1.92 0.52
N PRO A 176 2.57 2.37 1.37
CA PRO A 176 3.00 1.61 2.53
C PRO A 176 1.91 1.34 3.57
N LEU A 177 0.90 2.21 3.72
CA LEU A 177 -0.26 1.91 4.57
C LEU A 177 -1.04 0.66 4.11
N HIS A 178 -1.02 0.35 2.80
CA HIS A 178 -1.64 -0.84 2.25
C HIS A 178 -0.98 -2.15 2.72
N TYR A 179 0.35 -2.19 2.75
CA TYR A 179 1.08 -3.45 2.95
C TYR A 179 1.85 -3.55 4.27
N SER A 180 2.09 -2.44 4.96
CA SER A 180 2.85 -2.39 6.22
C SER A 180 2.24 -1.52 7.31
N LEU A 181 1.09 -0.87 7.07
CA LEU A 181 0.49 0.12 7.97
C LEU A 181 1.45 1.25 8.39
N ASN A 182 2.56 1.45 7.65
CA ASN A 182 3.69 2.30 8.05
C ASN A 182 4.23 1.98 9.46
N TRP A 183 4.12 0.72 9.89
CA TRP A 183 4.61 0.24 11.19
C TRP A 183 5.78 -0.73 11.01
N HIS A 184 6.99 -0.18 11.07
CA HIS A 184 8.22 -0.92 10.75
C HIS A 184 8.86 -1.63 11.95
N TRP A 185 8.43 -1.33 13.19
CA TRP A 185 8.97 -1.97 14.39
C TRP A 185 8.84 -3.50 14.31
N HIS A 186 9.98 -4.20 14.27
CA HIS A 186 10.06 -5.65 14.07
C HIS A 186 9.15 -6.18 12.94
N ASN A 187 8.94 -5.41 11.90
CA ASN A 187 8.04 -5.73 10.78
C ASN A 187 6.57 -6.00 11.21
N ALA A 188 6.15 -5.48 12.36
CA ALA A 188 4.83 -5.75 12.93
C ALA A 188 3.68 -5.44 11.96
N GLY A 189 3.78 -4.34 11.20
CA GLY A 189 2.77 -3.97 10.23
C GLY A 189 2.59 -5.01 9.13
N TYR A 190 3.68 -5.56 8.61
CA TYR A 190 3.65 -6.63 7.60
C TYR A 190 2.97 -7.89 8.14
N TRP A 191 3.30 -8.30 9.38
CA TRP A 191 2.66 -9.45 10.02
C TRP A 191 1.16 -9.27 10.20
N ILE A 192 0.73 -8.09 10.63
CA ILE A 192 -0.69 -7.77 10.83
C ILE A 192 -1.43 -7.79 9.48
N VAL A 193 -0.87 -7.17 8.45
CA VAL A 193 -1.47 -7.15 7.09
C VAL A 193 -1.52 -8.56 6.50
N GLY A 194 -0.45 -9.33 6.66
CA GLY A 194 -0.39 -10.70 6.20
C GLY A 194 -1.46 -11.59 6.84
N LEU A 195 -1.60 -11.51 8.17
CA LEU A 195 -2.67 -12.19 8.91
C LEU A 195 -4.06 -11.75 8.44
N ALA A 196 -4.24 -10.46 8.18
CA ALA A 196 -5.50 -9.93 7.66
C ALA A 196 -5.81 -10.49 6.25
N GLY A 197 -4.80 -10.60 5.38
CA GLY A 197 -4.94 -11.23 4.06
C GLY A 197 -5.37 -12.70 4.13
N MET A 198 -4.76 -13.48 5.03
CA MET A 198 -5.16 -14.87 5.28
C MET A 198 -6.60 -14.97 5.83
N ALA A 199 -6.95 -14.08 6.78
CA ALA A 199 -8.30 -14.02 7.32
C ALA A 199 -9.33 -13.59 6.27
N MET A 200 -8.95 -12.74 5.33
CA MET A 200 -9.79 -12.39 4.19
C MET A 200 -10.10 -13.61 3.32
N ALA A 201 -9.09 -14.41 2.96
CA ALA A 201 -9.29 -15.64 2.20
C ALA A 201 -10.27 -16.58 2.94
N LEU A 202 -10.09 -16.75 4.25
CA LEU A 202 -11.00 -17.53 5.10
C LEU A 202 -12.42 -16.94 5.15
N ALA A 203 -12.54 -15.61 5.26
CA ALA A 203 -13.84 -14.93 5.28
C ALA A 203 -14.59 -15.09 3.95
N LEU A 204 -13.89 -15.03 2.80
CA LEU A 204 -14.49 -15.27 1.48
C LEU A 204 -14.99 -16.71 1.35
N LEU A 205 -14.18 -17.71 1.72
CA LEU A 205 -14.58 -19.12 1.70
C LEU A 205 -15.77 -19.40 2.60
N THR A 206 -15.76 -18.90 3.84
CA THR A 206 -16.87 -19.06 4.78
C THR A 206 -18.13 -18.33 4.32
N GLY A 207 -17.98 -17.15 3.69
CA GLY A 207 -19.06 -16.40 3.07
C GLY A 207 -19.77 -17.19 1.97
N ILE A 208 -19.01 -17.81 1.06
CA ILE A 208 -19.55 -18.69 -0.01
C ILE A 208 -20.32 -19.88 0.60
N VAL A 209 -19.74 -20.55 1.60
CA VAL A 209 -20.37 -21.70 2.27
C VAL A 209 -21.69 -21.33 2.97
N MET A 210 -21.76 -20.11 3.55
CA MET A 210 -22.97 -19.62 4.23
C MET A 210 -24.11 -19.31 3.26
N HIS A 211 -23.81 -18.81 2.06
CA HIS A 211 -24.78 -18.28 1.09
C HIS A 211 -25.17 -19.30 0.03
N ARG A 212 -26.00 -20.31 0.38
CA ARG A 212 -26.48 -21.33 -0.56
C ARG A 212 -27.26 -20.79 -1.77
N LYS A 213 -27.78 -19.56 -1.68
CA LYS A 213 -28.62 -18.94 -2.71
C LYS A 213 -27.97 -17.70 -3.33
N VAL A 214 -26.63 -17.66 -3.34
CA VAL A 214 -25.83 -16.51 -3.79
C VAL A 214 -26.33 -15.94 -5.10
N PHE A 215 -26.51 -16.76 -6.14
CA PHE A 215 -26.93 -16.28 -7.45
C PHE A 215 -28.43 -15.90 -7.54
N ARG A 216 -29.27 -16.44 -6.69
CA ARG A 216 -30.71 -16.14 -6.69
C ARG A 216 -31.05 -14.84 -5.96
N GLU A 217 -30.30 -14.52 -4.91
CA GLU A 217 -30.51 -13.33 -4.07
C GLU A 217 -29.59 -12.16 -4.44
N PHE A 218 -28.69 -12.35 -5.42
CA PHE A 218 -27.71 -11.37 -5.85
C PHE A 218 -28.30 -10.04 -6.33
N PHE A 219 -29.40 -10.09 -7.11
CA PHE A 219 -30.05 -8.90 -7.64
C PHE A 219 -31.10 -8.29 -6.70
N THR A 220 -31.21 -8.75 -5.46
CA THR A 220 -32.24 -8.29 -4.51
C THR A 220 -31.75 -7.16 -3.61
N PHE A 221 -31.21 -6.09 -4.18
CA PHE A 221 -30.84 -4.90 -3.41
C PHE A 221 -32.05 -4.03 -3.11
N ARG A 222 -32.29 -3.74 -1.83
CA ARG A 222 -33.41 -2.93 -1.33
C ARG A 222 -32.90 -1.65 -0.65
N PRO A 223 -32.57 -0.60 -1.43
CA PRO A 223 -31.96 0.63 -0.89
C PRO A 223 -32.92 1.41 0.01
N ALA A 224 -34.24 1.26 -0.21
CA ALA A 224 -35.31 1.92 0.54
C ALA A 224 -35.92 1.05 1.64
N ALA A 225 -35.26 -0.05 2.06
CA ALA A 225 -35.75 -0.86 3.16
C ALA A 225 -35.93 -0.02 4.43
N LYS A 226 -37.05 -0.19 5.12
CA LYS A 226 -37.35 0.51 6.39
C LYS A 226 -36.27 0.25 7.46
N LEU A 227 -35.66 -0.93 7.43
CA LEU A 227 -34.61 -1.32 8.35
C LEU A 227 -33.22 -1.16 7.70
N VAL A 228 -32.37 -0.32 8.28
CA VAL A 228 -30.96 -0.12 7.85
C VAL A 228 -30.20 -1.45 7.83
N GLN A 229 -30.44 -2.32 8.80
CA GLN A 229 -29.88 -3.66 8.88
C GLN A 229 -30.08 -4.46 7.58
N ARG A 230 -31.26 -4.37 6.96
CA ARG A 230 -31.58 -5.11 5.74
C ARG A 230 -30.84 -4.55 4.53
N SER A 231 -30.85 -3.23 4.38
CA SER A 231 -30.10 -2.58 3.29
C SER A 231 -28.58 -2.82 3.42
N ALA A 232 -28.04 -2.81 4.65
CA ALA A 232 -26.63 -3.11 4.89
C ALA A 232 -26.29 -4.56 4.51
N LEU A 233 -27.13 -5.53 4.86
CA LEU A 233 -26.93 -6.92 4.49
C LEU A 233 -27.05 -7.13 2.97
N ASP A 234 -28.06 -6.55 2.33
CA ASP A 234 -28.23 -6.66 0.88
C ASP A 234 -27.01 -6.09 0.14
N LEU A 235 -26.50 -4.93 0.59
CA LEU A 235 -25.32 -4.29 -0.01
C LEU A 235 -24.03 -5.07 0.27
N HIS A 236 -23.87 -5.62 1.49
CA HIS A 236 -22.75 -6.51 1.83
C HIS A 236 -22.69 -7.72 0.89
N ASN A 237 -23.83 -8.40 0.74
CA ASN A 237 -23.93 -9.57 -0.13
C ASN A 237 -23.70 -9.22 -1.60
N MET A 238 -24.28 -8.13 -2.09
CA MET A 238 -24.15 -7.70 -3.47
C MET A 238 -22.69 -7.35 -3.80
N THR A 239 -22.04 -6.52 -2.99
CA THR A 239 -20.64 -6.12 -3.22
C THR A 239 -19.68 -7.28 -3.01
N GLY A 240 -19.93 -8.13 -2.00
CA GLY A 240 -19.14 -9.32 -1.74
C GLY A 240 -19.18 -10.34 -2.88
N VAL A 241 -20.35 -10.54 -3.52
CA VAL A 241 -20.49 -11.50 -4.63
C VAL A 241 -20.01 -10.90 -5.95
N LEU A 242 -20.37 -9.65 -6.26
CA LEU A 242 -19.98 -9.01 -7.52
C LEU A 242 -18.44 -8.86 -7.63
N ALA A 243 -17.79 -8.48 -6.53
CA ALA A 243 -16.35 -8.35 -6.49
C ALA A 243 -15.62 -9.63 -6.04
N LEU A 244 -16.31 -10.76 -5.85
CA LEU A 244 -15.72 -12.00 -5.37
C LEU A 244 -14.48 -12.45 -6.17
N PRO A 245 -14.47 -12.42 -7.52
CA PRO A 245 -13.28 -12.77 -8.29
C PRO A 245 -12.09 -11.86 -7.95
N PHE A 246 -12.33 -10.54 -7.84
CA PHE A 246 -11.30 -9.57 -7.45
C PHE A 246 -10.83 -9.77 -6.02
N HIS A 247 -11.75 -9.95 -5.08
CA HIS A 247 -11.41 -10.12 -3.67
C HIS A 247 -10.63 -11.40 -3.42
N LEU A 248 -11.04 -12.52 -4.05
CA LEU A 248 -10.31 -13.79 -3.95
C LEU A 248 -8.92 -13.66 -4.56
N PHE A 249 -8.83 -13.03 -5.72
CA PHE A 249 -7.57 -12.75 -6.40
C PHE A 249 -6.65 -11.87 -5.51
N PHE A 250 -7.13 -10.75 -4.97
CA PHE A 250 -6.34 -9.88 -4.09
C PHE A 250 -5.83 -10.62 -2.85
N ALA A 251 -6.69 -11.43 -2.21
CA ALA A 251 -6.27 -12.21 -1.05
C ALA A 251 -5.16 -13.22 -1.39
N LEU A 252 -5.35 -14.00 -2.45
CA LEU A 252 -4.40 -15.05 -2.85
C LEU A 252 -3.06 -14.47 -3.31
N THR A 253 -3.09 -13.42 -4.14
CA THR A 253 -1.86 -12.83 -4.67
C THR A 253 -1.13 -11.99 -3.63
N GLY A 254 -1.83 -11.32 -2.72
CA GLY A 254 -1.22 -10.65 -1.57
C GLY A 254 -0.52 -11.63 -0.64
N VAL A 255 -1.18 -12.75 -0.30
CA VAL A 255 -0.56 -13.84 0.48
C VAL A 255 0.65 -14.43 -0.25
N LEU A 256 0.56 -14.60 -1.59
CA LEU A 256 1.67 -15.12 -2.39
C LEU A 256 2.91 -14.21 -2.35
N ILE A 257 2.72 -12.89 -2.45
CA ILE A 257 3.83 -11.92 -2.37
C ILE A 257 4.51 -11.99 -1.00
N PHE A 258 3.75 -12.09 0.07
CA PHE A 258 4.32 -12.23 1.41
C PHE A 258 4.88 -13.62 1.73
N ALA A 259 4.47 -14.66 1.02
CA ALA A 259 4.85 -16.03 1.33
C ALA A 259 6.37 -16.28 1.28
N GLY A 260 7.08 -15.58 0.35
CA GLY A 260 8.51 -15.80 0.13
C GLY A 260 9.41 -15.28 1.25
N TRP A 261 9.01 -14.23 1.96
CA TRP A 261 9.91 -13.54 2.89
C TRP A 261 9.30 -13.16 4.24
N MET A 262 7.96 -13.22 4.41
CA MET A 262 7.29 -12.79 5.65
C MET A 262 6.65 -13.92 6.44
N TYR A 263 5.97 -14.87 5.78
CA TYR A 263 5.09 -15.79 6.48
C TYR A 263 5.78 -16.95 7.18
N PHE A 264 7.04 -17.23 6.87
CA PHE A 264 7.74 -18.35 7.44
C PHE A 264 8.99 -17.92 8.20
N PRO A 265 8.88 -17.44 9.47
CA PRO A 265 10.04 -17.39 10.37
C PRO A 265 10.72 -18.75 10.44
N VAL A 266 9.93 -19.85 10.32
CA VAL A 266 10.43 -21.20 10.16
C VAL A 266 11.22 -21.37 8.87
N SER A 267 10.85 -20.70 7.75
CA SER A 267 11.67 -20.74 6.54
C SER A 267 12.97 -19.97 6.69
N GLN A 268 13.00 -18.88 7.45
CA GLN A 268 14.23 -18.13 7.70
C GLN A 268 15.16 -18.82 8.71
N THR A 269 14.64 -19.52 9.72
CA THR A 269 15.45 -20.21 10.72
C THR A 269 15.73 -21.68 10.37
N VAL A 270 14.77 -22.41 9.82
CA VAL A 270 14.91 -23.84 9.48
C VAL A 270 15.29 -24.05 8.03
N LEU A 271 14.78 -23.23 7.11
CA LEU A 271 15.07 -23.31 5.69
C LEU A 271 16.19 -22.35 5.24
N HIS A 272 16.72 -21.50 6.11
CA HIS A 272 17.83 -20.59 5.81
C HIS A 272 19.02 -21.31 5.15
N PRO A 273 19.49 -22.46 5.62
CA PRO A 273 20.56 -23.21 4.97
C PRO A 273 20.18 -23.73 3.57
N LEU A 274 18.89 -23.91 3.27
CA LEU A 274 18.41 -24.27 1.93
C LEU A 274 18.34 -23.05 1.01
N HIS A 275 17.96 -21.90 1.56
CA HIS A 275 17.99 -20.62 0.84
C HIS A 275 19.41 -20.23 0.47
N GLU A 276 20.34 -20.22 1.41
CA GLU A 276 21.76 -19.94 1.14
C GLU A 276 22.34 -20.87 0.07
N ARG A 277 22.03 -22.17 0.13
CA ARG A 277 22.46 -23.13 -0.90
C ARG A 277 21.80 -22.86 -2.25
N HIS A 278 20.56 -22.42 -2.27
CA HIS A 278 19.84 -22.08 -3.48
C HIS A 278 20.41 -20.80 -4.10
N GLU A 279 20.62 -19.78 -3.31
CA GLU A 279 21.25 -18.52 -3.72
C GLU A 279 22.67 -18.73 -4.22
N ALA A 280 23.49 -19.48 -3.50
CA ALA A 280 24.84 -19.84 -3.92
C ALA A 280 24.84 -20.63 -5.25
N ARG A 281 23.89 -21.56 -5.45
CA ARG A 281 23.75 -22.28 -6.73
C ARG A 281 23.27 -21.37 -7.85
N GLN A 282 22.33 -20.50 -7.60
CA GLN A 282 21.88 -19.51 -8.58
C GLN A 282 23.02 -18.57 -8.94
N ALA A 283 23.73 -18.08 -7.96
CA ALA A 283 24.89 -17.25 -8.11
C ALA A 283 25.95 -17.91 -9.03
N GLN A 284 26.33 -19.15 -8.73
CA GLN A 284 27.23 -19.94 -9.60
C GLN A 284 26.65 -20.17 -11.01
N ALA A 285 25.35 -20.40 -11.11
CA ALA A 285 24.66 -20.62 -12.39
C ALA A 285 24.54 -19.34 -13.23
N THR A 286 24.58 -18.13 -12.61
CA THR A 286 24.52 -16.87 -13.34
C THR A 286 25.81 -16.56 -14.07
N GLY A 287 26.96 -17.02 -13.57
CA GLY A 287 28.28 -16.68 -14.13
C GLY A 287 28.64 -15.19 -14.01
N LEU A 288 27.88 -14.43 -13.18
CA LEU A 288 28.20 -13.04 -12.88
C LEU A 288 29.21 -12.99 -11.73
N PRO A 289 30.12 -12.00 -11.72
CA PRO A 289 31.07 -11.82 -10.62
C PRO A 289 30.32 -11.52 -9.31
N HIS A 290 30.64 -12.27 -8.24
CA HIS A 290 30.06 -12.06 -6.91
C HIS A 290 30.96 -11.26 -5.97
N GLN A 291 32.22 -11.02 -6.40
CA GLN A 291 33.23 -10.40 -5.59
C GLN A 291 34.03 -9.41 -6.43
N ARG A 292 34.52 -8.36 -5.79
CA ARG A 292 35.49 -7.45 -6.41
C ARG A 292 36.77 -8.20 -6.72
N ALA A 293 37.35 -7.88 -7.86
CA ALA A 293 38.69 -8.35 -8.21
C ALA A 293 39.79 -7.60 -7.46
N GLY A 294 39.50 -6.43 -6.88
CA GLY A 294 40.48 -5.53 -6.29
C GLY A 294 41.35 -4.83 -7.33
N VAL A 295 40.96 -4.91 -8.60
CA VAL A 295 41.71 -4.31 -9.73
C VAL A 295 40.88 -3.16 -10.29
N PRO A 296 41.33 -1.90 -10.19
CA PRO A 296 40.63 -0.76 -10.74
C PRO A 296 40.38 -0.91 -12.25
N ALA A 297 39.19 -0.62 -12.70
CA ALA A 297 38.83 -0.61 -14.12
C ALA A 297 37.86 0.54 -14.43
N PRO A 298 38.06 1.30 -15.52
CA PRO A 298 37.16 2.37 -15.88
C PRO A 298 35.81 1.83 -16.37
N LEU A 299 34.76 2.58 -16.12
CA LEU A 299 33.42 2.26 -16.62
C LEU A 299 33.31 2.64 -18.10
N ALA A 300 32.98 1.69 -18.96
CA ALA A 300 32.64 1.93 -20.36
C ALA A 300 31.30 2.68 -20.50
N SER A 301 30.92 3.07 -21.71
CA SER A 301 29.66 3.77 -21.96
C SER A 301 28.46 2.89 -21.65
N VAL A 302 27.72 3.24 -20.59
CA VAL A 302 26.48 2.57 -20.21
C VAL A 302 25.36 2.91 -21.21
N ASP A 303 25.40 4.08 -21.83
CA ASP A 303 24.46 4.44 -22.91
C ASP A 303 24.59 3.49 -24.11
N ALA A 304 25.81 3.05 -24.44
CA ALA A 304 26.02 2.04 -25.48
C ALA A 304 25.44 0.68 -25.07
N MET A 305 25.62 0.27 -23.79
CA MET A 305 25.02 -0.95 -23.25
C MET A 305 23.48 -0.88 -23.27
N MET A 306 22.88 0.28 -22.91
CA MET A 306 21.44 0.50 -22.98
C MET A 306 20.91 0.40 -24.43
N ALA A 307 21.66 0.95 -25.39
CA ALA A 307 21.30 0.83 -26.81
C ALA A 307 21.37 -0.62 -27.29
N GLU A 308 22.37 -1.38 -26.88
CA GLU A 308 22.50 -2.81 -27.19
C GLU A 308 21.36 -3.62 -26.55
N ALA A 309 21.02 -3.35 -25.30
CA ALA A 309 19.92 -4.02 -24.63
C ALA A 309 18.60 -3.82 -25.36
N ARG A 310 18.29 -2.58 -25.80
CA ARG A 310 17.10 -2.28 -26.61
C ARG A 310 17.07 -3.09 -27.92
N ARG A 311 18.21 -3.19 -28.63
CA ARG A 311 18.31 -3.98 -29.87
C ARG A 311 18.01 -5.45 -29.62
N ARG A 312 18.56 -6.04 -28.53
CA ARG A 312 18.37 -7.44 -28.18
C ARG A 312 16.93 -7.75 -27.78
N TRP A 313 16.31 -6.88 -26.97
CA TRP A 313 14.88 -7.02 -26.65
C TRP A 313 14.00 -6.92 -27.90
N ALA A 314 14.28 -5.99 -28.81
CA ALA A 314 13.54 -5.86 -30.07
C ALA A 314 13.69 -7.11 -30.95
N ALA A 315 14.90 -7.69 -31.03
CA ALA A 315 15.16 -8.93 -31.80
C ALA A 315 14.40 -10.14 -31.20
N ARG A 316 14.06 -10.11 -29.91
CA ARG A 316 13.22 -11.12 -29.25
C ARG A 316 11.71 -10.83 -29.34
N GLY A 317 11.30 -9.85 -30.13
CA GLY A 317 9.89 -9.43 -30.24
C GLY A 317 9.34 -8.69 -29.01
N MET A 318 10.22 -8.18 -28.16
CA MET A 318 9.87 -7.44 -26.94
C MET A 318 10.51 -6.03 -26.93
N PRO A 319 10.27 -5.18 -27.94
CA PRO A 319 10.85 -3.84 -27.95
C PRO A 319 10.43 -3.07 -26.69
N GLY A 320 11.31 -2.22 -26.17
CA GLY A 320 11.01 -1.41 -24.99
C GLY A 320 12.24 -0.67 -24.47
N GLU A 321 12.00 0.18 -23.48
CA GLU A 321 13.01 1.01 -22.85
C GLU A 321 13.57 0.34 -21.60
N VAL A 322 14.71 0.83 -21.10
CA VAL A 322 15.26 0.43 -19.81
C VAL A 322 14.34 0.96 -18.70
N GLY A 323 13.89 0.08 -17.83
CA GLY A 323 13.06 0.41 -16.67
C GLY A 323 13.82 0.36 -15.35
N PHE A 324 14.77 -0.56 -15.24
CA PHE A 324 15.63 -0.68 -14.07
C PHE A 324 17.07 -0.95 -14.52
N LEU A 325 18.01 -0.32 -13.85
CA LEU A 325 19.44 -0.41 -14.08
C LEU A 325 20.13 -0.64 -12.75
N THR A 326 21.07 -1.59 -12.71
CA THR A 326 22.02 -1.72 -11.60
C THR A 326 23.44 -1.76 -12.11
N LEU A 327 24.36 -1.25 -11.32
CA LEU A 327 25.81 -1.35 -11.53
C LEU A 327 26.42 -1.86 -10.23
N HIS A 328 27.06 -3.01 -10.28
CA HIS A 328 27.71 -3.67 -9.15
C HIS A 328 29.22 -3.56 -9.29
N HIS A 329 29.93 -3.53 -8.14
CA HIS A 329 31.38 -3.43 -8.04
C HIS A 329 31.93 -2.22 -8.81
N VAL A 330 31.38 -1.06 -8.48
CA VAL A 330 31.73 0.22 -9.15
C VAL A 330 33.23 0.44 -9.18
N GLY A 331 33.79 0.68 -10.38
CA GLY A 331 35.21 0.97 -10.57
C GLY A 331 36.14 -0.23 -10.48
N ASP A 332 35.61 -1.47 -10.47
CA ASP A 332 36.39 -2.71 -10.37
C ASP A 332 36.37 -3.52 -11.68
N ALA A 333 37.39 -4.31 -11.94
CA ALA A 333 37.47 -5.18 -13.10
C ALA A 333 36.36 -6.24 -13.15
N ASN A 334 35.83 -6.65 -12.01
CA ASN A 334 34.65 -7.51 -11.89
C ASN A 334 33.33 -6.73 -11.91
N GLY A 335 33.36 -5.41 -12.12
CA GLY A 335 32.16 -4.60 -12.23
C GLY A 335 31.25 -5.03 -13.39
N TYR A 336 29.94 -5.04 -13.18
CA TYR A 336 28.95 -5.35 -14.22
C TYR A 336 27.71 -4.49 -14.12
N VAL A 337 27.10 -4.25 -15.29
CA VAL A 337 25.85 -3.49 -15.45
C VAL A 337 24.73 -4.44 -15.79
N SER A 338 23.65 -4.44 -15.03
CA SER A 338 22.43 -5.20 -15.30
C SER A 338 21.32 -4.27 -15.77
N LEU A 339 20.75 -4.55 -16.92
CA LEU A 339 19.67 -3.77 -17.53
C LEU A 339 18.42 -4.60 -17.66
N TYR A 340 17.32 -4.08 -17.11
CA TYR A 340 16.00 -4.70 -17.16
C TYR A 340 15.04 -3.83 -17.96
N ARG A 341 14.26 -4.49 -18.83
CA ARG A 341 13.26 -3.82 -19.66
C ARG A 341 12.12 -3.29 -18.80
N ALA A 342 11.63 -2.11 -19.12
CA ALA A 342 10.40 -1.58 -18.53
C ALA A 342 9.20 -2.47 -18.87
N GLY A 343 8.47 -2.89 -17.85
CA GLY A 343 7.35 -3.83 -17.95
C GLY A 343 5.97 -3.19 -17.98
N SER A 344 5.86 -1.86 -18.03
CA SER A 344 4.58 -1.15 -17.90
C SER A 344 3.57 -1.37 -19.07
N ASP A 345 4.00 -1.96 -20.18
CA ASP A 345 3.16 -2.39 -21.31
C ASP A 345 2.54 -3.78 -21.11
N ARG A 346 2.90 -4.49 -20.04
CA ARG A 346 2.48 -5.85 -19.72
C ARG A 346 1.86 -5.93 -18.33
N VAL A 347 1.12 -7.03 -18.10
CA VAL A 347 0.62 -7.39 -16.77
C VAL A 347 1.69 -8.13 -15.98
N ALA A 348 2.32 -9.15 -16.59
CA ALA A 348 3.41 -9.89 -15.96
C ALA A 348 4.62 -8.98 -15.70
N LEU A 349 5.29 -9.18 -14.57
CA LEU A 349 6.59 -8.57 -14.33
C LEU A 349 7.60 -8.99 -15.39
N VAL A 350 8.59 -8.17 -15.63
CA VAL A 350 9.70 -8.49 -16.53
C VAL A 350 10.96 -8.57 -15.69
N GLY A 351 11.30 -9.80 -15.28
CA GLY A 351 12.44 -10.09 -14.42
C GLY A 351 13.74 -10.46 -15.15
N GLN A 352 13.70 -10.56 -16.50
CA GLN A 352 14.86 -10.98 -17.29
C GLN A 352 15.75 -9.79 -17.61
N GLY A 353 17.01 -9.88 -17.17
CA GLY A 353 18.05 -8.89 -17.41
C GLY A 353 18.97 -9.24 -18.59
N ILE A 354 19.70 -8.23 -19.02
CA ILE A 354 20.90 -8.37 -19.85
C ILE A 354 22.05 -7.76 -19.04
N HIS A 355 23.09 -8.56 -18.85
CA HIS A 355 24.23 -8.21 -17.99
C HIS A 355 25.47 -7.97 -18.83
N PHE A 356 26.13 -6.85 -18.58
CA PHE A 356 27.29 -6.38 -19.33
C PHE A 356 28.51 -6.25 -18.42
N GLN A 357 29.68 -6.59 -18.90
CA GLN A 357 30.95 -6.24 -18.26
C GLN A 357 31.07 -4.72 -18.21
N ALA A 358 31.23 -4.15 -17.01
CA ALA A 358 31.22 -2.70 -16.84
C ALA A 358 32.39 -2.00 -17.58
N SER A 359 33.56 -2.63 -17.62
CA SER A 359 34.76 -2.04 -18.22
C SER A 359 34.85 -2.13 -19.73
N SER A 360 34.18 -3.13 -20.37
CA SER A 360 34.26 -3.36 -21.82
C SER A 360 32.94 -3.16 -22.55
N GLY A 361 31.80 -3.21 -21.86
CA GLY A 361 30.49 -3.22 -22.49
C GLY A 361 30.12 -4.54 -23.16
N GLN A 362 30.92 -5.59 -23.00
CA GLN A 362 30.60 -6.90 -23.55
C GLN A 362 29.45 -7.54 -22.77
N VAL A 363 28.57 -8.25 -23.47
CA VAL A 363 27.49 -9.00 -22.83
C VAL A 363 28.08 -10.21 -22.13
N LEU A 364 27.95 -10.28 -20.81
CA LEU A 364 28.33 -11.43 -20.00
C LEU A 364 27.24 -12.50 -20.06
N ARG A 365 25.98 -12.05 -19.96
CA ARG A 365 24.84 -12.95 -19.90
C ARG A 365 23.55 -12.27 -20.36
N GLU A 366 22.67 -13.04 -20.91
CA GLU A 366 21.25 -12.73 -21.06
C GLU A 366 20.42 -13.76 -20.31
N ASP A 367 19.52 -13.31 -19.45
CA ASP A 367 18.66 -14.23 -18.73
C ASP A 367 17.73 -14.99 -19.67
N PRO A 368 17.55 -16.30 -19.44
CA PRO A 368 16.63 -17.11 -20.25
C PRO A 368 15.17 -16.69 -19.98
N PRO A 369 14.25 -16.99 -20.91
CA PRO A 369 12.82 -16.86 -20.63
C PRO A 369 12.43 -17.62 -19.37
N PRO A 370 11.47 -17.10 -18.55
CA PRO A 370 11.06 -17.77 -17.33
C PRO A 370 10.40 -19.11 -17.65
N GLY A 371 10.70 -20.13 -16.85
CA GLY A 371 9.94 -21.40 -16.89
C GLY A 371 8.49 -21.18 -16.45
N THR A 372 7.61 -22.15 -16.68
CA THR A 372 6.16 -22.03 -16.43
C THR A 372 5.81 -21.56 -15.02
N ILE A 373 6.49 -22.06 -13.99
CA ILE A 373 6.23 -21.68 -12.59
C ILE A 373 6.62 -20.21 -12.36
N ALA A 374 7.81 -19.81 -12.80
CA ALA A 374 8.28 -18.44 -12.68
C ALA A 374 7.39 -17.46 -13.47
N ALA A 375 7.01 -17.80 -14.71
CA ALA A 375 6.09 -17.00 -15.52
C ALA A 375 4.71 -16.84 -14.86
N THR A 376 4.20 -17.90 -14.23
CA THR A 376 2.93 -17.83 -13.48
C THR A 376 3.07 -16.91 -12.25
N HIS A 377 4.18 -17.02 -11.51
CA HIS A 377 4.47 -16.15 -10.38
C HIS A 377 4.61 -14.68 -10.81
N GLU A 378 5.37 -14.40 -11.86
CA GLU A 378 5.53 -13.05 -12.44
C GLU A 378 4.20 -12.46 -12.89
N PHE A 379 3.32 -13.28 -13.50
CA PHE A 379 1.99 -12.85 -13.91
C PHE A 379 1.09 -12.53 -12.71
N LEU A 380 1.01 -13.40 -11.70
CA LEU A 380 0.18 -13.19 -10.52
C LEU A 380 0.67 -12.00 -9.68
N THR A 381 1.98 -11.87 -9.52
CA THR A 381 2.60 -10.74 -8.82
C THR A 381 2.37 -9.43 -9.59
N GLY A 382 2.56 -9.44 -10.89
CA GLY A 382 2.33 -8.27 -11.75
C GLY A 382 0.87 -7.81 -11.77
N LEU A 383 -0.07 -8.76 -11.75
CA LEU A 383 -1.49 -8.46 -11.55
C LEU A 383 -1.73 -7.74 -10.23
N HIS A 384 -1.11 -8.15 -9.13
CA HIS A 384 -1.30 -7.51 -7.82
C HIS A 384 -0.64 -6.14 -7.74
N LEU A 385 0.62 -6.02 -8.20
CA LEU A 385 1.41 -4.78 -8.11
C LEU A 385 0.97 -3.68 -9.10
N GLN A 386 0.28 -4.05 -10.17
CA GLN A 386 -0.37 -3.12 -11.13
C GLN A 386 0.59 -2.11 -11.77
N HIS A 387 1.80 -2.52 -12.10
CA HIS A 387 2.79 -1.65 -12.75
C HIS A 387 2.45 -1.33 -14.22
N PHE A 388 1.39 -1.94 -14.79
CA PHE A 388 0.95 -1.73 -16.17
C PHE A 388 0.27 -0.36 -16.36
N ARG A 389 0.39 0.17 -17.60
CA ARG A 389 -0.18 1.47 -17.98
C ARG A 389 -1.66 1.43 -18.37
N HIS A 390 -2.28 0.26 -18.48
CA HIS A 390 -3.62 0.10 -19.03
C HIS A 390 -4.68 0.80 -18.16
N TRP A 391 -5.12 1.98 -18.58
CA TRP A 391 -5.98 2.89 -17.82
C TRP A 391 -7.30 2.27 -17.33
N LEU A 392 -8.04 1.60 -18.26
CA LEU A 392 -9.31 0.98 -17.91
C LEU A 392 -9.15 -0.13 -16.86
N LEU A 393 -8.10 -0.95 -16.99
CA LEU A 393 -7.83 -2.02 -16.05
C LEU A 393 -7.52 -1.46 -14.66
N ARG A 394 -6.73 -0.39 -14.58
CA ARG A 394 -6.45 0.31 -13.31
C ARG A 394 -7.72 0.79 -12.62
N TRP A 395 -8.68 1.37 -13.37
CA TRP A 395 -9.97 1.76 -12.81
C TRP A 395 -10.81 0.58 -12.31
N LEU A 396 -10.75 -0.57 -12.98
CA LEU A 396 -11.40 -1.78 -12.49
C LEU A 396 -10.85 -2.23 -11.13
N TYR A 397 -9.53 -2.07 -10.91
CA TYR A 397 -8.91 -2.35 -9.60
C TYR A 397 -9.40 -1.37 -8.52
N VAL A 398 -9.46 -0.09 -8.82
CA VAL A 398 -10.03 0.91 -7.88
C VAL A 398 -11.47 0.55 -7.51
N ILE A 399 -12.29 0.24 -8.51
CA ILE A 399 -13.69 -0.17 -8.29
C ILE A 399 -13.75 -1.44 -7.43
N GLY A 400 -12.95 -2.46 -7.73
CA GLY A 400 -12.86 -3.69 -6.94
C GLY A 400 -12.45 -3.42 -5.49
N GLY A 401 -11.44 -2.56 -5.29
CA GLY A 401 -10.97 -2.12 -3.96
C GLY A 401 -12.06 -1.38 -3.17
N LEU A 402 -12.73 -0.40 -3.80
CA LEU A 402 -13.82 0.36 -3.17
C LEU A 402 -15.06 -0.51 -2.90
N MET A 403 -15.32 -1.52 -3.73
CA MET A 403 -16.35 -2.52 -3.44
C MET A 403 -15.99 -3.34 -2.19
N GLY A 404 -14.70 -3.67 -1.99
CA GLY A 404 -14.19 -4.28 -0.76
C GLY A 404 -14.41 -3.39 0.46
N CYS A 405 -14.07 -2.11 0.36
CA CYS A 405 -14.37 -1.13 1.42
C CYS A 405 -15.88 -1.07 1.74
N THR A 406 -16.73 -1.06 0.71
CA THR A 406 -18.18 -1.04 0.86
C THR A 406 -18.70 -2.32 1.53
N CYS A 407 -18.17 -3.48 1.12
CA CYS A 407 -18.51 -4.77 1.71
C CYS A 407 -18.16 -4.80 3.21
N ILE A 408 -16.96 -4.40 3.57
CA ILE A 408 -16.50 -4.37 4.97
C ILE A 408 -17.30 -3.37 5.80
N ALA A 409 -17.46 -2.14 5.32
CA ALA A 409 -18.21 -1.09 6.01
C ALA A 409 -19.68 -1.51 6.27
N THR A 410 -20.33 -2.13 5.28
CA THR A 410 -21.71 -2.63 5.44
C THR A 410 -21.78 -3.85 6.35
N GLY A 411 -20.74 -4.66 6.43
CA GLY A 411 -20.58 -5.72 7.45
C GLY A 411 -20.58 -5.16 8.87
N PHE A 412 -19.80 -4.10 9.13
CA PHE A 412 -19.80 -3.40 10.42
C PHE A 412 -21.18 -2.80 10.74
N LEU A 413 -21.79 -2.11 9.78
CA LEU A 413 -23.13 -1.55 9.95
C LEU A 413 -24.18 -2.65 10.24
N PHE A 414 -24.12 -3.76 9.54
CA PHE A 414 -25.01 -4.90 9.79
C PHE A 414 -24.82 -5.45 11.21
N PHE A 415 -23.58 -5.61 11.67
CA PHE A 415 -23.26 -6.07 13.02
C PHE A 415 -23.85 -5.13 14.08
N VAL A 416 -23.62 -3.83 13.93
CA VAL A 416 -24.12 -2.80 14.87
C VAL A 416 -25.65 -2.77 14.88
N GLU A 417 -26.27 -2.66 13.70
CA GLU A 417 -27.73 -2.55 13.58
C GLU A 417 -28.47 -3.79 14.11
N LYS A 418 -27.89 -4.97 13.94
CA LYS A 418 -28.45 -6.23 14.47
C LYS A 418 -28.44 -6.28 16.00
N ARG A 419 -27.42 -5.70 16.62
CA ARG A 419 -27.16 -5.85 18.07
C ARG A 419 -27.51 -4.64 18.91
N LYS A 420 -27.55 -3.42 18.35
CA LYS A 420 -27.68 -2.18 19.12
C LYS A 420 -28.91 -2.15 20.04
N LYS A 421 -30.06 -2.66 19.59
CA LYS A 421 -31.29 -2.69 20.41
C LYS A 421 -31.18 -3.65 21.59
N GLN A 422 -30.57 -4.82 21.39
CA GLN A 422 -30.32 -5.79 22.44
C GLN A 422 -29.30 -5.26 23.45
N HIS A 423 -28.16 -4.74 22.96
CA HIS A 423 -27.11 -4.18 23.79
C HIS A 423 -27.60 -2.96 24.59
N ALA A 424 -28.48 -2.13 23.99
CA ALA A 424 -29.10 -1.02 24.72
C ALA A 424 -29.95 -1.50 25.91
N LYS A 425 -30.67 -2.64 25.74
CA LYS A 425 -31.47 -3.23 26.82
C LYS A 425 -30.65 -3.89 27.92
N THR A 426 -29.52 -4.51 27.55
CA THR A 426 -28.66 -5.25 28.46
C THR A 426 -27.53 -4.41 29.03
N GLY A 427 -27.38 -3.15 28.63
CA GLY A 427 -26.24 -2.29 29.03
C GLY A 427 -24.91 -2.67 28.41
N SER A 428 -24.88 -3.58 27.40
CA SER A 428 -23.63 -4.02 26.76
C SER A 428 -23.05 -2.92 25.86
N SER A 429 -21.73 -2.70 25.95
CA SER A 429 -21.00 -1.68 25.16
C SER A 429 -20.58 -2.14 23.77
N GLY A 430 -20.69 -3.43 23.42
CA GLY A 430 -20.12 -3.99 22.21
C GLY A 430 -20.58 -3.32 20.89
N ALA A 431 -21.87 -3.00 20.74
CA ALA A 431 -22.35 -2.27 19.56
C ALA A 431 -21.80 -0.84 19.50
N ARG A 432 -21.60 -0.19 20.64
CA ARG A 432 -21.02 1.16 20.71
C ARG A 432 -19.55 1.17 20.31
N ILE A 433 -18.78 0.20 20.81
CA ILE A 433 -17.36 0.07 20.47
C ILE A 433 -17.19 -0.16 18.96
N VAL A 434 -17.94 -1.11 18.40
CA VAL A 434 -17.87 -1.40 16.96
C VAL A 434 -18.32 -0.21 16.11
N ASP A 435 -19.36 0.52 16.53
CA ASP A 435 -19.81 1.73 15.82
C ASP A 435 -18.76 2.83 15.81
N ALA A 436 -18.11 3.09 16.96
CA ALA A 436 -17.05 4.09 17.07
C ALA A 436 -15.81 3.70 16.21
N LEU A 437 -15.37 2.45 16.30
CA LEU A 437 -14.26 1.94 15.50
C LEU A 437 -14.59 1.97 14.00
N ALA A 438 -15.80 1.56 13.60
CA ALA A 438 -16.23 1.60 12.22
C ALA A 438 -16.29 3.04 11.68
N THR A 439 -16.80 3.99 12.47
CA THR A 439 -16.81 5.41 12.10
C THR A 439 -15.39 5.94 11.91
N ALA A 440 -14.49 5.66 12.86
CA ALA A 440 -13.08 6.09 12.78
C ALA A 440 -12.35 5.45 11.59
N CYS A 441 -12.63 4.18 11.30
CA CYS A 441 -11.94 3.46 10.23
C CYS A 441 -12.52 3.76 8.84
N VAL A 442 -13.85 3.96 8.70
CA VAL A 442 -14.49 4.21 7.40
C VAL A 442 -14.43 5.69 7.04
N THR A 443 -15.02 6.57 7.87
CA THR A 443 -15.09 8.01 7.56
C THR A 443 -13.89 8.77 8.10
N GLY A 444 -13.37 8.41 9.27
CA GLY A 444 -12.22 9.08 9.88
C GLY A 444 -10.94 8.91 9.05
N MET A 445 -10.70 7.72 8.50
CA MET A 445 -9.55 7.45 7.63
C MET A 445 -9.61 8.28 6.34
N VAL A 446 -10.79 8.38 5.71
CA VAL A 446 -10.97 9.24 4.52
C VAL A 446 -10.76 10.71 4.87
N ALA A 447 -11.28 11.17 6.01
CA ALA A 447 -11.06 12.54 6.48
C ALA A 447 -9.56 12.82 6.71
N ALA A 448 -8.81 11.88 7.32
CA ALA A 448 -7.36 12.00 7.53
C ALA A 448 -6.60 12.05 6.20
N SER A 449 -6.99 11.23 5.22
CA SER A 449 -6.40 11.24 3.88
C SER A 449 -6.63 12.57 3.14
N PHE A 450 -7.76 13.22 3.36
CA PHE A 450 -8.01 14.55 2.79
C PHE A 450 -7.32 15.66 3.60
N ALA A 451 -7.18 15.48 4.91
CA ALA A 451 -6.47 16.41 5.77
C ALA A 451 -4.99 16.53 5.41
N ILE A 452 -4.30 15.41 5.08
CA ILE A 452 -2.90 15.48 4.64
C ILE A 452 -2.76 16.22 3.30
N LEU A 453 -3.72 16.06 2.37
CA LEU A 453 -3.71 16.82 1.10
C LEU A 453 -3.95 18.32 1.31
N VAL A 454 -4.80 18.69 2.26
CA VAL A 454 -4.97 20.09 2.68
C VAL A 454 -3.69 20.61 3.34
N ALA A 455 -3.10 19.83 4.25
CA ALA A 455 -1.83 20.18 4.90
C ALA A 455 -0.71 20.41 3.89
N ASN A 456 -0.59 19.53 2.88
CA ASN A 456 0.40 19.64 1.82
C ASN A 456 0.33 20.99 1.07
N ARG A 457 -0.87 21.56 0.90
CA ARG A 457 -1.04 22.85 0.24
C ARG A 457 -0.87 24.05 1.19
N LEU A 458 -1.09 23.88 2.49
CA LEU A 458 -1.01 24.95 3.48
C LEU A 458 0.37 25.09 4.13
N LEU A 459 1.09 23.99 4.30
CA LEU A 459 2.42 24.03 4.92
C LEU A 459 3.45 24.63 3.94
N PRO A 460 4.32 25.55 4.41
CA PRO A 460 5.42 26.08 3.62
C PRO A 460 6.34 24.97 3.10
N ALA A 461 6.91 25.15 1.89
CA ALA A 461 7.78 24.16 1.28
C ALA A 461 9.09 23.95 2.07
N ASP A 462 9.58 25.02 2.69
CA ASP A 462 10.80 25.10 3.48
C ASP A 462 10.54 24.99 4.99
N LEU A 463 9.42 24.38 5.39
CA LEU A 463 9.09 24.23 6.81
C LEU A 463 10.09 23.32 7.51
N HIS A 464 10.83 23.91 8.45
CA HIS A 464 11.64 23.18 9.44
C HIS A 464 11.26 23.70 10.83
N LEU A 465 10.59 22.88 11.61
CA LEU A 465 10.11 23.23 12.95
C LEU A 465 10.28 22.04 13.90
N ALA A 466 10.91 22.29 15.05
CA ALA A 466 11.17 21.28 16.08
C ALA A 466 11.96 20.06 15.59
N GLY A 467 12.84 20.24 14.61
CA GLY A 467 13.65 19.15 14.03
C GLY A 467 12.93 18.33 12.97
N TRP A 468 11.70 18.70 12.61
CA TRP A 468 10.89 18.04 11.61
C TRP A 468 10.78 18.89 10.34
N ASP A 469 10.83 18.24 9.20
CA ASP A 469 10.57 18.83 7.91
C ASP A 469 9.06 18.88 7.58
N LYS A 470 8.73 19.45 6.42
CA LYS A 470 7.35 19.49 5.94
C LYS A 470 6.70 18.10 5.85
N GLY A 471 7.43 17.11 5.33
CA GLY A 471 6.92 15.74 5.15
C GLY A 471 6.60 15.07 6.49
N ASP A 472 7.39 15.30 7.51
CA ASP A 472 7.13 14.77 8.85
C ASP A 472 5.90 15.41 9.49
N TRP A 473 5.72 16.73 9.30
CA TRP A 473 4.50 17.42 9.75
C TRP A 473 3.26 16.94 9.01
N GLU A 474 3.36 16.66 7.71
CA GLU A 474 2.26 16.08 6.92
C GLU A 474 1.83 14.71 7.48
N LYS A 475 2.79 13.82 7.77
CA LYS A 475 2.55 12.52 8.41
C LYS A 475 1.92 12.67 9.79
N ALA A 476 2.46 13.57 10.62
CA ALA A 476 1.93 13.84 11.95
C ALA A 476 0.49 14.36 11.91
N LEU A 477 0.18 15.27 11.00
CA LEU A 477 -1.17 15.81 10.81
C LEU A 477 -2.16 14.74 10.31
N PHE A 478 -1.72 13.82 9.46
CA PHE A 478 -2.53 12.66 9.07
C PHE A 478 -2.94 11.83 10.29
N TRP A 479 -1.95 11.42 11.11
CA TRP A 479 -2.23 10.63 12.31
C TRP A 479 -3.06 11.40 13.35
N ALA A 480 -2.78 12.68 13.54
CA ALA A 480 -3.55 13.54 14.44
C ALA A 480 -5.01 13.68 13.99
N ALA A 481 -5.26 13.87 12.70
CA ALA A 481 -6.60 13.95 12.13
C ALA A 481 -7.35 12.61 12.30
N TRP A 482 -6.67 11.49 12.08
CA TRP A 482 -7.28 10.17 12.26
C TRP A 482 -7.59 9.88 13.73
N ALA A 483 -6.65 10.15 14.64
CA ALA A 483 -6.86 10.03 16.09
C ALA A 483 -7.99 10.97 16.57
N ALA A 484 -8.03 12.21 16.11
CA ALA A 484 -9.10 13.15 16.43
C ALA A 484 -10.48 12.64 15.94
N SER A 485 -10.53 12.01 14.75
CA SER A 485 -11.76 11.40 14.24
C SER A 485 -12.20 10.21 15.09
N ALA A 486 -11.26 9.42 15.61
CA ALA A 486 -11.56 8.31 16.52
C ALA A 486 -12.09 8.82 17.88
N CYS A 487 -11.42 9.80 18.47
CA CYS A 487 -11.89 10.46 19.70
C CYS A 487 -13.29 11.08 19.51
N HIS A 488 -13.51 11.76 18.39
CA HIS A 488 -14.80 12.30 18.03
C HIS A 488 -15.88 11.20 17.91
N ALA A 489 -15.57 10.09 17.23
CA ALA A 489 -16.50 8.97 17.09
C ALA A 489 -16.89 8.37 18.46
N ILE A 490 -15.92 8.22 19.37
CA ILE A 490 -16.14 7.73 20.74
C ILE A 490 -17.02 8.72 21.53
N ALA A 491 -16.71 10.00 21.48
CA ALA A 491 -17.46 11.04 22.20
C ALA A 491 -18.93 11.18 21.71
N ARG A 492 -19.16 10.98 20.40
CA ARG A 492 -20.46 11.16 19.76
C ARG A 492 -21.33 9.90 19.69
N ASN A 493 -20.87 8.74 20.17
CA ASN A 493 -21.59 7.47 20.01
C ASN A 493 -22.63 7.15 21.12
N ALA A 494 -22.86 8.05 22.08
CA ALA A 494 -23.83 7.84 23.16
C ALA A 494 -25.25 7.47 22.67
N PRO A 495 -25.79 8.03 21.57
CA PRO A 495 -27.09 7.63 21.03
C PRO A 495 -27.20 6.14 20.65
N VAL A 496 -26.09 5.48 20.32
CA VAL A 496 -26.06 4.04 20.01
C VAL A 496 -26.46 3.21 21.23
N ALA A 497 -26.11 3.65 22.45
CA ALA A 497 -26.58 3.03 23.69
C ALA A 497 -28.10 3.09 23.88
N GLN A 498 -28.77 4.01 23.17
CA GLN A 498 -30.22 4.15 23.12
C GLN A 498 -30.85 3.51 21.87
N GLY A 499 -30.07 2.75 21.11
CA GLY A 499 -30.50 2.10 19.87
C GLY A 499 -30.63 3.04 18.67
N ARG A 500 -30.10 4.27 18.73
CA ARG A 500 -30.15 5.28 17.67
C ARG A 500 -28.86 5.33 16.85
N ILE A 501 -28.88 6.08 15.74
CA ILE A 501 -27.69 6.31 14.90
C ILE A 501 -26.78 7.33 15.57
N SER A 502 -25.46 7.04 15.61
CA SER A 502 -24.46 8.01 16.06
C SER A 502 -24.40 9.21 15.12
N PRO A 503 -24.40 10.45 15.64
CA PRO A 503 -24.21 11.64 14.81
C PRO A 503 -22.80 11.75 14.22
N ALA A 504 -21.82 11.02 14.75
CA ALA A 504 -20.43 11.04 14.28
C ALA A 504 -20.32 10.72 12.78
N TRP A 505 -21.08 9.73 12.28
CA TRP A 505 -21.12 9.40 10.85
C TRP A 505 -21.46 10.61 9.98
N ARG A 506 -22.49 11.35 10.36
CA ARG A 506 -22.89 12.57 9.62
C ARG A 506 -21.82 13.65 9.68
N GLU A 507 -21.32 13.90 10.87
CA GLU A 507 -20.36 14.99 11.14
C GLU A 507 -19.02 14.74 10.44
N GLN A 508 -18.53 13.50 10.43
CA GLN A 508 -17.33 13.12 9.67
C GLN A 508 -17.56 13.15 8.15
N CYS A 509 -18.73 12.76 7.66
CA CYS A 509 -19.07 12.98 6.25
C CYS A 509 -19.07 14.46 5.86
N GLN A 510 -19.51 15.36 6.75
CA GLN A 510 -19.43 16.82 6.52
C GLN A 510 -17.98 17.29 6.49
N ALA A 511 -17.12 16.77 7.39
CA ALA A 511 -15.69 17.06 7.38
C ALA A 511 -15.01 16.58 6.08
N ILE A 512 -15.30 15.38 5.61
CA ILE A 512 -14.81 14.86 4.32
C ILE A 512 -15.21 15.78 3.16
N ALA A 513 -16.49 16.20 3.13
CA ALA A 513 -16.98 17.10 2.10
C ALA A 513 -16.24 18.46 2.11
N ALA A 514 -16.03 19.03 3.29
CA ALA A 514 -15.31 20.29 3.44
C ALA A 514 -13.82 20.15 3.07
N LEU A 515 -13.14 19.10 3.55
CA LEU A 515 -11.72 18.86 3.27
C LEU A 515 -11.46 18.57 1.79
N GLY A 516 -12.31 17.77 1.14
CA GLY A 516 -12.16 17.46 -0.28
C GLY A 516 -12.34 18.70 -1.17
N LEU A 517 -13.33 19.54 -0.85
CA LEU A 517 -13.50 20.82 -1.54
C LEU A 517 -12.32 21.77 -1.26
N ALA A 518 -11.86 21.84 0.00
CA ALA A 518 -10.72 22.68 0.39
C ALA A 518 -9.43 22.24 -0.31
N ALA A 519 -9.14 20.95 -0.40
CA ALA A 519 -7.95 20.43 -1.07
C ALA A 519 -7.91 20.84 -2.56
N ALA A 520 -9.01 20.64 -3.30
CA ALA A 520 -9.10 21.04 -4.71
C ALA A 520 -8.99 22.55 -4.89
N LEU A 521 -9.63 23.35 -4.03
CA LEU A 521 -9.56 24.80 -4.07
C LEU A 521 -8.15 25.32 -3.74
N LEU A 522 -7.51 24.75 -2.72
CA LEU A 522 -6.14 25.10 -2.33
C LEU A 522 -5.13 24.73 -3.39
N ASN A 523 -5.31 23.57 -4.07
CA ASN A 523 -4.47 23.24 -5.23
C ASN A 523 -4.52 24.37 -6.27
N TRP A 524 -5.70 24.83 -6.64
CA TRP A 524 -5.84 25.97 -7.55
C TRP A 524 -5.16 27.24 -7.03
N ILE A 525 -5.45 27.63 -5.78
CA ILE A 525 -4.94 28.89 -5.21
C ILE A 525 -3.41 28.90 -5.12
N THR A 526 -2.80 27.75 -4.71
CA THR A 526 -1.35 27.67 -4.48
C THR A 526 -0.53 27.41 -5.73
N THR A 527 -1.13 26.85 -6.79
CA THR A 527 -0.40 26.49 -8.02
C THR A 527 -0.82 27.29 -9.26
N GLY A 528 -1.96 28.01 -9.18
CA GLY A 528 -2.57 28.67 -10.35
C GLY A 528 -3.21 27.70 -11.35
N GLU A 529 -3.24 26.39 -11.04
CA GLU A 529 -3.70 25.33 -11.94
C GLU A 529 -5.14 24.93 -11.61
N HIS A 530 -6.09 25.70 -12.15
CA HIS A 530 -7.52 25.43 -11.99
C HIS A 530 -7.97 24.23 -12.85
N LEU A 531 -9.07 23.62 -12.46
CA LEU A 531 -9.59 22.39 -13.05
C LEU A 531 -9.77 22.46 -14.58
N ILE A 532 -10.22 23.60 -15.13
CA ILE A 532 -10.36 23.78 -16.59
C ILE A 532 -9.00 23.67 -17.27
N LYS A 533 -7.95 24.36 -16.74
CA LYS A 533 -6.60 24.28 -17.29
C LYS A 533 -6.09 22.85 -17.26
N THR A 534 -6.24 22.15 -16.14
CA THR A 534 -5.71 20.78 -15.97
C THR A 534 -6.46 19.76 -16.82
N LEU A 535 -7.76 19.91 -17.06
CA LEU A 535 -8.55 19.04 -17.94
C LEU A 535 -8.16 19.18 -19.44
N PHE A 536 -7.87 20.40 -19.88
CA PHE A 536 -7.54 20.65 -21.29
C PHE A 536 -6.04 20.60 -21.60
N THR A 537 -5.19 20.31 -20.60
CA THR A 537 -3.74 20.14 -20.78
C THR A 537 -3.36 18.69 -20.45
N HIS A 538 -3.06 17.88 -21.48
CA HIS A 538 -2.81 16.44 -21.32
C HIS A 538 -1.78 16.09 -20.24
N THR A 539 -0.71 16.86 -20.11
CA THR A 539 0.33 16.68 -19.09
C THR A 539 -0.21 16.77 -17.65
N TYR A 540 -1.30 17.53 -17.45
CA TYR A 540 -1.92 17.73 -16.13
C TYR A 540 -3.12 16.81 -15.84
N TRP A 541 -3.46 15.87 -16.72
CA TRP A 541 -4.56 14.93 -16.47
C TRP A 541 -4.47 14.18 -15.13
N PRO A 542 -3.28 13.77 -14.66
CA PRO A 542 -3.17 13.19 -13.31
C PRO A 542 -3.65 14.13 -12.22
N VAL A 543 -3.31 15.42 -12.30
CA VAL A 543 -3.76 16.44 -11.34
C VAL A 543 -5.27 16.63 -11.42
N ALA A 544 -5.82 16.78 -12.64
CA ALA A 544 -7.26 16.86 -12.86
C ALA A 544 -8.01 15.62 -12.30
N GLY A 545 -7.43 14.42 -12.48
CA GLY A 545 -8.00 13.17 -11.96
C GLY A 545 -8.11 13.17 -10.45
N VAL A 546 -7.09 13.64 -9.74
CA VAL A 546 -7.11 13.76 -8.27
C VAL A 546 -8.15 14.81 -7.84
N ASP A 547 -8.15 16.00 -8.43
CA ASP A 547 -9.13 17.05 -8.10
C ASP A 547 -10.57 16.58 -8.34
N LEU A 548 -10.84 15.93 -9.48
CA LEU A 548 -12.17 15.35 -9.76
C LEU A 548 -12.56 14.28 -8.76
N SER A 549 -11.62 13.43 -8.35
CA SER A 549 -11.85 12.38 -7.36
C SER A 549 -12.17 12.99 -5.98
N LEU A 550 -11.46 14.03 -5.58
CA LEU A 550 -11.73 14.78 -4.33
C LEU A 550 -13.12 15.43 -4.36
N LEU A 551 -13.49 16.08 -5.45
CA LEU A 551 -14.81 16.72 -5.62
C LEU A 551 -15.93 15.68 -5.66
N ALA A 552 -15.73 14.55 -6.34
CA ALA A 552 -16.69 13.45 -6.38
C ALA A 552 -16.90 12.85 -4.97
N ALA A 553 -15.82 12.58 -4.24
CA ALA A 553 -15.88 12.07 -2.88
C ALA A 553 -16.54 13.09 -1.92
N ALA A 554 -16.24 14.38 -2.07
CA ALA A 554 -16.90 15.46 -1.32
C ALA A 554 -18.42 15.50 -1.57
N ALA A 555 -18.84 15.36 -2.84
CA ALA A 555 -20.25 15.32 -3.21
C ALA A 555 -20.95 14.09 -2.63
N ILE A 556 -20.34 12.89 -2.71
CA ILE A 556 -20.85 11.66 -2.12
C ILE A 556 -20.98 11.80 -0.60
N ALA A 557 -19.97 12.34 0.07
CA ALA A 557 -20.00 12.57 1.51
C ALA A 557 -21.08 13.59 1.93
N ALA A 558 -21.27 14.68 1.19
CA ALA A 558 -22.35 15.64 1.42
C ALA A 558 -23.74 15.01 1.25
N CYS A 559 -23.93 14.18 0.22
CA CYS A 559 -25.16 13.43 0.02
C CYS A 559 -25.42 12.43 1.16
N ALA A 560 -24.38 11.72 1.62
CA ALA A 560 -24.45 10.80 2.76
C ALA A 560 -24.84 11.55 4.04
N ALA A 561 -24.20 12.68 4.33
CA ALA A 561 -24.51 13.51 5.48
C ALA A 561 -25.96 14.01 5.48
N ARG A 562 -26.47 14.44 4.30
CA ARG A 562 -27.88 14.83 4.12
C ARG A 562 -28.85 13.68 4.40
N ARG A 563 -28.58 12.48 3.86
CA ARG A 563 -29.41 11.29 4.10
C ARG A 563 -29.39 10.85 5.58
N LEU A 564 -28.23 10.90 6.23
CA LEU A 564 -28.08 10.58 7.66
C LEU A 564 -28.87 11.58 8.53
N ARG A 565 -28.87 12.87 8.20
CA ARG A 565 -29.68 13.88 8.87
C ARG A 565 -31.18 13.58 8.78
N GLN A 566 -31.67 13.26 7.57
CA GLN A 566 -33.08 12.90 7.35
C GLN A 566 -33.50 11.66 8.14
N ARG A 567 -32.65 10.63 8.18
CA ARG A 567 -32.92 9.41 8.96
C ARG A 567 -32.90 9.65 10.47
N ALA A 568 -32.00 10.49 10.97
CA ALA A 568 -31.96 10.85 12.39
C ALA A 568 -33.23 11.62 12.80
N ALA A 569 -33.70 12.54 11.99
CA ALA A 569 -34.95 13.26 12.23
C ALA A 569 -36.17 12.32 12.29
N ALA A 570 -36.21 11.32 11.41
CA ALA A 570 -37.30 10.30 11.42
C ALA A 570 -37.28 9.36 12.64
N GLN A 571 -36.15 9.28 13.37
CA GLN A 571 -36.02 8.47 14.61
C GLN A 571 -36.31 9.27 15.89
N THR A 572 -36.50 10.57 15.81
CA THR A 572 -36.85 11.42 16.96
C THR A 572 -38.35 11.33 17.16
N PRO A 573 -38.84 10.90 18.33
CA PRO A 573 -40.31 10.90 18.59
C PRO A 573 -40.84 12.32 18.44
N ALA A 574 -42.05 12.44 17.82
CA ALA A 574 -42.74 13.72 17.81
C ALA A 574 -42.91 14.22 19.27
N PRO A 575 -42.70 15.52 19.54
CA PRO A 575 -42.97 16.04 20.86
C PRO A 575 -44.42 15.71 21.22
N ALA A 576 -44.62 15.08 22.40
CA ALA A 576 -45.93 14.78 22.90
C ALA A 576 -46.73 16.10 22.88
N ARG A 577 -47.79 16.16 22.05
CA ARG A 577 -48.76 17.25 22.13
C ARG A 577 -49.25 17.28 23.57
N LYS A 578 -48.82 18.29 24.35
CA LYS A 578 -49.48 18.59 25.61
C LYS A 578 -50.96 18.72 25.28
N ALA A 579 -51.77 17.74 25.74
CA ALA A 579 -53.20 17.87 25.71
C ALA A 579 -53.50 19.11 26.55
N ALA A 580 -53.92 20.18 25.89
CA ALA A 580 -54.53 21.31 26.55
C ALA A 580 -55.90 20.80 27.02
N HIS A 581 -55.97 20.35 28.25
CA HIS A 581 -57.24 20.24 28.93
C HIS A 581 -57.65 21.64 29.34
N ALA A 582 -58.59 22.23 28.60
CA ALA A 582 -59.43 23.31 29.04
C ALA A 582 -60.44 22.79 30.05
#